data_5fa95b1155b5cf0e0d10a23ebaf09e40
#
_entry.id   5fa95b1155b5cf0e0d10a23ebaf09e40
#
_cell.length_a   1.000
_cell.length_b   1.000
_cell.length_c   1.000
_cell.angle_alpha   90.00
_cell.angle_beta   90.00
_cell.angle_gamma   90.00
#
_symmetry.space_group_name_H-M   'P 1'
#
loop_
_entity.id
_entity.type
_entity.pdbx_description
1 polymer ?
#
loop_
_entity_poly.entity_id
_entity_poly.type
_entity_poly.pdbx_seq_one_letter_code
_entity_poly.pdbx_strand_id
1 'polypeptide(L)'
;MVLREHGGPEVLRMEQLPIPEPGPGEVRVRIRAVALNHLDIWVRRGGPAFKLEYPHRLGSDIVGDVDAVGPGVTAKLGTKVVVQPGVSCMRCAQCLGGHDNLCRWYKILGENTQGGYGQFIVVPEVNLAPYPERLTYPEAAASILPFLTAWQMVVHKAQAKPGDTVLVQGAGSGIGVAAIQILKLHGARVIATASTADKLARAKQLGADELIDYTTQDFVAECKRLTGKAGVDAVIEHVGGDVFAGSIRATRPGGRVVTCGATAGFHPNIDLRQIFFRQVEVLGSTMGSKADLLEVLRHIAAGKLSPVVHAILPLAQAADAQRMLEERKAFGKVVLEP
;
A
#
# COMPACT_ATOMS: atom_id res chain seq x y z
N MET A 1 15.33 -7.55 12.81
CA MET A 1 14.36 -6.90 13.72
C MET A 1 13.15 -7.81 13.85
N VAL A 2 12.78 -8.21 15.07
CA VAL A 2 11.73 -9.21 15.34
C VAL A 2 10.75 -8.74 16.41
N LEU A 3 9.56 -9.35 16.40
CA LEU A 3 8.58 -9.36 17.49
C LEU A 3 8.63 -10.71 18.22
N ARG A 4 8.42 -10.72 19.54
CA ARG A 4 8.12 -11.92 20.33
C ARG A 4 6.78 -11.82 21.06
N GLU A 5 6.15 -10.65 20.96
CA GLU A 5 4.83 -10.35 21.50
C GLU A 5 4.24 -9.17 20.77
N HIS A 6 2.95 -8.97 20.89
CA HIS A 6 2.28 -7.75 20.40
C HIS A 6 2.49 -6.60 21.39
N GLY A 7 2.54 -5.36 20.88
CA GLY A 7 2.71 -4.19 21.75
C GLY A 7 3.00 -2.89 21.01
N GLY A 8 3.57 -1.93 21.74
CA GLY A 8 4.08 -0.68 21.21
C GLY A 8 5.40 -0.85 20.44
N PRO A 9 5.98 0.25 19.90
CA PRO A 9 7.23 0.16 19.13
C PRO A 9 8.41 -0.47 19.89
N GLU A 10 8.37 -0.48 21.21
CA GLU A 10 9.39 -1.04 22.11
C GLU A 10 9.51 -2.56 22.05
N VAL A 11 8.51 -3.27 21.51
CA VAL A 11 8.58 -4.75 21.36
C VAL A 11 9.45 -5.17 20.17
N LEU A 12 9.84 -4.22 19.31
CA LEU A 12 10.76 -4.46 18.20
C LEU A 12 12.19 -4.62 18.72
N ARG A 13 12.80 -5.78 18.50
CA ARG A 13 14.15 -6.10 19.00
C ARG A 13 15.05 -6.61 17.90
N MET A 14 16.31 -6.18 17.93
CA MET A 14 17.35 -6.78 17.07
C MET A 14 17.76 -8.13 17.63
N GLU A 15 17.68 -9.15 16.80
CA GLU A 15 18.14 -10.51 17.11
C GLU A 15 18.90 -11.11 15.94
N GLN A 16 19.84 -12.01 16.25
CA GLN A 16 20.46 -12.87 15.25
C GLN A 16 19.62 -14.12 15.08
N LEU A 17 19.22 -14.41 13.85
CA LEU A 17 18.51 -15.61 13.47
C LEU A 17 19.35 -16.41 12.47
N PRO A 18 19.17 -17.72 12.37
CA PRO A 18 19.78 -18.51 11.31
C PRO A 18 19.42 -17.95 9.93
N ILE A 19 20.40 -17.98 9.01
CA ILE A 19 20.12 -17.61 7.61
C ILE A 19 19.20 -18.69 7.03
N PRO A 20 18.02 -18.32 6.49
CA PRO A 20 17.09 -19.31 5.97
C PRO A 20 17.59 -19.90 4.65
N GLU A 21 17.42 -21.21 4.47
CA GLU A 21 17.77 -21.90 3.22
C GLU A 21 16.54 -22.08 2.33
N PRO A 22 16.67 -21.81 1.00
CA PRO A 22 15.56 -21.95 0.07
C PRO A 22 15.26 -23.42 -0.25
N GLY A 23 14.02 -23.84 -0.11
CA GLY A 23 13.51 -25.13 -0.54
C GLY A 23 13.23 -25.20 -2.05
N PRO A 24 12.68 -26.32 -2.57
CA PRO A 24 12.31 -26.45 -3.98
C PRO A 24 11.34 -25.35 -4.44
N GLY A 25 11.68 -24.66 -5.54
CA GLY A 25 10.90 -23.54 -6.10
C GLY A 25 11.00 -22.23 -5.32
N GLU A 26 11.90 -22.15 -4.33
CA GLU A 26 12.10 -20.95 -3.50
C GLU A 26 13.44 -20.28 -3.78
N VAL A 27 13.47 -18.97 -3.50
CA VAL A 27 14.63 -18.11 -3.66
C VAL A 27 14.93 -17.40 -2.35
N ARG A 28 16.17 -17.37 -1.93
CA ARG A 28 16.64 -16.46 -0.89
C ARG A 28 17.02 -15.14 -1.50
N VAL A 29 16.42 -14.06 -1.01
CA VAL A 29 16.74 -12.69 -1.40
C VAL A 29 17.56 -12.05 -0.28
N ARG A 30 18.72 -11.48 -0.62
CA ARG A 30 19.45 -10.55 0.24
C ARG A 30 18.76 -9.21 0.17
N ILE A 31 18.13 -8.80 1.26
CA ILE A 31 17.33 -7.58 1.34
C ILE A 31 18.26 -6.37 1.28
N ARG A 32 17.93 -5.41 0.42
CA ARG A 32 18.62 -4.12 0.31
C ARG A 32 17.82 -2.97 0.89
N ALA A 33 16.51 -3.05 0.78
CA ALA A 33 15.60 -2.08 1.40
C ALA A 33 14.22 -2.72 1.66
N VAL A 34 13.55 -2.24 2.69
CA VAL A 34 12.17 -2.59 3.01
C VAL A 34 11.40 -1.34 3.43
N ALA A 35 10.24 -1.07 2.80
CA ALA A 35 9.46 0.11 3.13
C ALA A 35 8.29 -0.21 4.06
N LEU A 36 8.04 0.68 5.02
CA LEU A 36 7.01 0.52 6.05
C LEU A 36 5.60 0.74 5.50
N ASN A 37 4.65 0.05 6.10
CA ASN A 37 3.21 0.22 5.89
C ASN A 37 2.47 0.34 7.24
N HIS A 38 1.26 0.90 7.25
CA HIS A 38 0.39 0.83 8.42
C HIS A 38 0.06 -0.62 8.84
N LEU A 39 0.16 -1.56 7.90
CA LEU A 39 0.05 -2.98 8.15
C LEU A 39 1.05 -3.44 9.22
N ASP A 40 2.30 -2.99 9.14
CA ASP A 40 3.34 -3.32 10.13
C ASP A 40 2.94 -2.88 11.55
N ILE A 41 2.30 -1.72 11.66
CA ILE A 41 1.80 -1.19 12.93
C ILE A 41 0.65 -2.03 13.46
N TRP A 42 -0.31 -2.40 12.61
CA TRP A 42 -1.44 -3.23 13.00
C TRP A 42 -1.00 -4.62 13.44
N VAL A 43 -0.12 -5.27 12.68
CA VAL A 43 0.46 -6.58 13.02
C VAL A 43 1.23 -6.51 14.34
N ARG A 44 2.07 -5.49 14.53
CA ARG A 44 2.80 -5.28 15.77
C ARG A 44 1.88 -5.08 16.97
N ARG A 45 0.85 -4.22 16.83
CA ARG A 45 -0.13 -3.95 17.91
C ARG A 45 -0.97 -5.17 18.23
N GLY A 46 -1.17 -6.06 17.26
CA GLY A 46 -1.97 -7.26 17.43
C GLY A 46 -3.47 -7.02 17.29
N GLY A 47 -4.21 -8.07 17.54
CA GLY A 47 -5.65 -8.13 17.47
C GLY A 47 -6.13 -9.53 17.05
N PRO A 48 -7.44 -9.81 17.10
CA PRO A 48 -7.97 -11.16 16.85
C PRO A 48 -7.62 -11.75 15.47
N ALA A 49 -7.35 -10.87 14.49
CA ALA A 49 -6.99 -11.28 13.13
C ALA A 49 -5.53 -11.70 12.98
N PHE A 50 -4.64 -11.28 13.88
CA PHE A 50 -3.21 -11.50 13.76
C PHE A 50 -2.74 -12.63 14.67
N LYS A 51 -2.60 -13.83 14.10
CA LYS A 51 -2.03 -15.01 14.77
C LYS A 51 -0.61 -15.19 14.27
N LEU A 52 0.38 -14.81 15.07
CA LEU A 52 1.79 -14.83 14.69
C LEU A 52 2.52 -16.04 15.25
N GLU A 53 3.46 -16.58 14.48
CA GLU A 53 4.49 -17.50 14.95
C GLU A 53 5.73 -16.68 15.32
N TYR A 54 6.16 -16.76 16.58
CA TYR A 54 7.31 -16.01 17.09
C TYR A 54 8.62 -16.80 17.02
N PRO A 55 9.78 -16.16 16.77
CA PRO A 55 9.94 -14.74 16.48
C PRO A 55 9.38 -14.37 15.11
N HIS A 56 8.65 -13.23 15.02
CA HIS A 56 8.03 -12.77 13.78
C HIS A 56 8.73 -11.51 13.24
N ARG A 57 8.93 -11.45 11.93
CA ARG A 57 9.47 -10.28 11.23
C ARG A 57 8.38 -9.59 10.42
N LEU A 58 8.28 -8.28 10.59
CA LEU A 58 7.41 -7.41 9.80
C LEU A 58 8.02 -7.06 8.43
N GLY A 59 7.33 -6.24 7.66
CA GLY A 59 7.81 -5.65 6.42
C GLY A 59 7.38 -6.41 5.17
N SER A 60 6.53 -5.77 4.36
CA SER A 60 5.95 -6.37 3.15
C SER A 60 6.62 -5.87 1.86
N ASP A 61 7.11 -4.64 1.84
CA ASP A 61 7.67 -3.99 0.64
C ASP A 61 9.18 -4.24 0.55
N ILE A 62 9.56 -5.32 -0.09
CA ILE A 62 10.94 -5.85 -0.06
C ILE A 62 11.58 -5.76 -1.43
N VAL A 63 12.80 -5.26 -1.48
CA VAL A 63 13.67 -5.31 -2.65
C VAL A 63 15.06 -5.82 -2.27
N GLY A 64 15.75 -6.48 -3.20
CA GLY A 64 17.08 -6.98 -2.95
C GLY A 64 17.66 -7.74 -4.14
N ASP A 65 18.67 -8.55 -3.84
CA ASP A 65 19.37 -9.35 -4.82
C ASP A 65 19.15 -10.84 -4.55
N VAL A 66 18.99 -11.64 -5.59
CA VAL A 66 18.97 -13.11 -5.47
C VAL A 66 20.29 -13.60 -4.88
N ASP A 67 20.24 -14.20 -3.69
CA ASP A 67 21.43 -14.63 -2.92
C ASP A 67 21.65 -16.15 -2.98
N ALA A 68 20.56 -16.93 -2.95
CA ALA A 68 20.60 -18.37 -3.14
C ALA A 68 19.31 -18.86 -3.80
N VAL A 69 19.37 -20.02 -4.45
CA VAL A 69 18.25 -20.62 -5.16
C VAL A 69 18.06 -22.07 -4.75
N GLY A 70 16.81 -22.47 -4.56
CA GLY A 70 16.44 -23.86 -4.30
C GLY A 70 16.34 -24.69 -5.60
N PRO A 71 16.15 -26.00 -5.48
CA PRO A 71 15.96 -26.87 -6.64
C PRO A 71 14.77 -26.44 -7.52
N GLY A 72 14.96 -26.48 -8.84
CA GLY A 72 13.92 -26.15 -9.83
C GLY A 72 13.72 -24.66 -10.12
N VAL A 73 14.50 -23.77 -9.49
CA VAL A 73 14.47 -22.32 -9.69
C VAL A 73 15.28 -21.93 -10.93
N THR A 74 14.81 -20.94 -11.68
CA THR A 74 15.44 -20.41 -12.89
C THR A 74 16.10 -19.03 -12.68
N ALA A 75 15.78 -18.34 -11.59
CA ALA A 75 16.35 -17.06 -11.23
C ALA A 75 17.87 -17.14 -11.05
N LYS A 76 18.61 -16.13 -11.56
CA LYS A 76 20.07 -16.10 -11.50
C LYS A 76 20.56 -15.37 -10.25
N LEU A 77 21.63 -15.87 -9.63
CA LEU A 77 22.30 -15.21 -8.51
C LEU A 77 22.73 -13.78 -8.90
N GLY A 78 22.61 -12.87 -7.96
CA GLY A 78 22.91 -11.45 -8.11
C GLY A 78 21.88 -10.63 -8.90
N THR A 79 20.80 -11.25 -9.40
CA THR A 79 19.73 -10.50 -10.07
C THR A 79 19.01 -9.62 -9.05
N LYS A 80 18.88 -8.32 -9.37
CA LYS A 80 18.05 -7.39 -8.58
C LYS A 80 16.57 -7.72 -8.77
N VAL A 81 15.82 -7.73 -7.68
CA VAL A 81 14.41 -8.11 -7.69
C VAL A 81 13.56 -7.23 -6.79
N VAL A 82 12.32 -7.04 -7.20
CA VAL A 82 11.21 -6.61 -6.35
C VAL A 82 10.50 -7.88 -5.87
N VAL A 83 10.14 -7.95 -4.59
CA VAL A 83 9.38 -9.08 -4.07
C VAL A 83 7.89 -8.70 -4.00
N GLN A 84 7.05 -9.43 -4.73
CA GLN A 84 5.60 -9.32 -4.63
C GLN A 84 5.17 -9.78 -3.24
N PRO A 85 4.53 -8.90 -2.42
CA PRO A 85 4.24 -9.21 -1.03
C PRO A 85 3.15 -10.26 -0.82
N GLY A 86 2.29 -10.50 -1.82
CA GLY A 86 1.22 -11.48 -1.74
C GLY A 86 1.67 -12.88 -2.13
N VAL A 87 1.55 -13.84 -1.21
CA VAL A 87 1.80 -15.27 -1.46
C VAL A 87 0.48 -15.98 -1.64
N SER A 88 0.29 -16.61 -2.78
CA SER A 88 -0.94 -17.32 -3.18
C SER A 88 -0.65 -18.75 -3.62
N CYS A 89 -1.65 -19.61 -3.71
CA CYS A 89 -1.44 -21.03 -4.03
C CYS A 89 -1.15 -21.30 -5.52
N MET A 90 -1.32 -20.33 -6.40
CA MET A 90 -1.12 -20.35 -7.85
C MET A 90 -1.86 -21.44 -8.64
N ARG A 91 -2.81 -22.17 -8.02
CA ARG A 91 -3.52 -23.31 -8.63
C ARG A 91 -5.05 -23.31 -8.46
N CYS A 92 -5.62 -22.44 -7.62
CA CYS A 92 -7.07 -22.33 -7.49
C CYS A 92 -7.67 -21.49 -8.63
N ALA A 93 -9.00 -21.53 -8.79
CA ALA A 93 -9.69 -20.79 -9.84
C ALA A 93 -9.37 -19.28 -9.84
N GLN A 94 -9.26 -18.66 -8.66
CA GLN A 94 -8.92 -17.26 -8.56
C GLN A 94 -7.50 -16.98 -9.06
N CYS A 95 -6.51 -17.81 -8.65
CA CYS A 95 -5.13 -17.67 -9.12
C CYS A 95 -5.02 -17.88 -10.64
N LEU A 96 -5.62 -18.93 -11.16
CA LEU A 96 -5.60 -19.24 -12.61
C LEU A 96 -6.36 -18.18 -13.42
N GLY A 97 -7.37 -17.53 -12.83
CA GLY A 97 -8.09 -16.40 -13.44
C GLY A 97 -7.40 -15.05 -13.35
N GLY A 98 -6.17 -14.98 -12.81
CA GLY A 98 -5.43 -13.72 -12.67
C GLY A 98 -5.83 -12.85 -11.47
N HIS A 99 -6.62 -13.40 -10.56
CA HIS A 99 -7.11 -12.74 -9.34
C HIS A 99 -6.48 -13.36 -8.09
N ASP A 100 -5.18 -13.57 -8.11
CA ASP A 100 -4.46 -14.30 -7.06
C ASP A 100 -4.53 -13.61 -5.67
N ASN A 101 -4.78 -12.31 -5.61
CA ASN A 101 -5.11 -11.58 -4.38
C ASN A 101 -6.46 -12.00 -3.75
N LEU A 102 -7.33 -12.74 -4.48
CA LEU A 102 -8.56 -13.35 -3.97
C LEU A 102 -8.39 -14.85 -3.64
N CYS A 103 -7.18 -15.35 -3.63
CA CYS A 103 -6.89 -16.74 -3.25
C CYS A 103 -7.31 -17.00 -1.79
N ARG A 104 -8.06 -18.09 -1.53
CA ARG A 104 -8.46 -18.45 -0.15
C ARG A 104 -7.30 -18.73 0.80
N TRP A 105 -6.11 -19.01 0.26
CA TRP A 105 -4.86 -19.23 1.02
C TRP A 105 -3.91 -18.03 0.88
N TYR A 106 -4.44 -16.86 0.51
CA TYR A 106 -3.62 -15.66 0.36
C TYR A 106 -2.98 -15.29 1.69
N LYS A 107 -1.68 -15.02 1.63
CA LYS A 107 -0.90 -14.55 2.76
C LYS A 107 -0.12 -13.31 2.32
N ILE A 108 0.21 -12.45 3.27
CA ILE A 108 1.04 -11.27 3.03
C ILE A 108 2.33 -11.44 3.82
N LEU A 109 3.48 -11.18 3.18
CA LEU A 109 4.79 -11.15 3.81
C LEU A 109 4.78 -10.08 4.92
N GLY A 110 5.28 -10.42 6.11
CA GLY A 110 5.28 -9.53 7.26
C GLY A 110 3.96 -9.48 8.04
N GLU A 111 2.89 -10.10 7.53
CA GLU A 111 1.61 -10.25 8.22
C GLU A 111 1.38 -11.71 8.65
N ASN A 112 1.17 -12.59 7.67
CA ASN A 112 0.84 -14.00 7.91
C ASN A 112 2.06 -14.93 7.76
N THR A 113 3.17 -14.40 7.28
CA THR A 113 4.46 -15.06 7.12
C THR A 113 5.58 -14.11 7.51
N GLN A 114 6.81 -14.63 7.61
CA GLN A 114 7.99 -13.80 7.88
C GLN A 114 8.13 -12.69 6.83
N GLY A 115 8.49 -11.48 7.26
CA GLY A 115 8.68 -10.32 6.43
C GLY A 115 10.13 -9.88 6.27
N GLY A 116 10.28 -8.66 5.72
CA GLY A 116 11.55 -8.10 5.29
C GLY A 116 12.37 -7.36 6.34
N TYR A 117 11.95 -7.31 7.61
CA TYR A 117 12.77 -6.66 8.66
C TYR A 117 13.98 -7.52 9.03
N GLY A 118 14.90 -7.71 8.09
CA GLY A 118 16.11 -8.51 8.25
C GLY A 118 16.97 -8.48 7.00
N GLN A 119 18.09 -9.20 7.04
CA GLN A 119 19.05 -9.23 5.92
C GLN A 119 18.66 -10.18 4.79
N PHE A 120 17.88 -11.23 5.11
CA PHE A 120 17.49 -12.25 4.15
C PHE A 120 16.03 -12.67 4.32
N ILE A 121 15.41 -13.04 3.21
CA ILE A 121 14.09 -13.66 3.18
C ILE A 121 14.07 -14.78 2.14
N VAL A 122 13.34 -15.85 2.41
CA VAL A 122 13.03 -16.89 1.44
C VAL A 122 11.59 -16.70 0.95
N VAL A 123 11.42 -16.69 -0.36
CA VAL A 123 10.11 -16.51 -1.02
C VAL A 123 9.97 -17.48 -2.20
N PRO A 124 8.76 -17.86 -2.61
CA PRO A 124 8.56 -18.58 -3.87
C PRO A 124 9.10 -17.78 -5.06
N GLU A 125 9.75 -18.43 -6.03
CA GLU A 125 10.29 -17.76 -7.23
C GLU A 125 9.22 -16.93 -7.96
N VAL A 126 7.97 -17.39 -7.99
CA VAL A 126 6.83 -16.69 -8.61
C VAL A 126 6.52 -15.33 -7.96
N ASN A 127 7.07 -15.04 -6.79
CA ASN A 127 6.97 -13.75 -6.12
C ASN A 127 8.06 -12.76 -6.53
N LEU A 128 9.02 -13.16 -7.35
CA LEU A 128 10.02 -12.24 -7.88
C LEU A 128 9.45 -11.46 -9.06
N ALA A 129 9.60 -10.16 -9.03
CA ALA A 129 9.23 -9.25 -10.11
C ALA A 129 10.45 -8.47 -10.59
N PRO A 130 10.45 -7.98 -11.86
CA PRO A 130 11.55 -7.22 -12.42
C PRO A 130 11.84 -5.96 -11.60
N TYR A 131 13.12 -5.71 -11.34
CA TYR A 131 13.57 -4.48 -10.69
C TYR A 131 13.57 -3.32 -11.69
N PRO A 132 12.99 -2.15 -11.34
CA PRO A 132 13.02 -0.97 -12.20
C PRO A 132 14.39 -0.27 -12.10
N GLU A 133 15.31 -0.52 -13.02
CA GLU A 133 16.72 -0.10 -12.97
C GLU A 133 16.95 1.41 -12.83
N ARG A 134 15.95 2.23 -13.13
CA ARG A 134 16.01 3.69 -12.91
C ARG A 134 15.90 4.12 -11.46
N LEU A 135 15.50 3.24 -10.57
CA LEU A 135 15.28 3.52 -9.14
C LEU A 135 16.45 3.01 -8.30
N THR A 136 16.67 3.69 -7.18
CA THR A 136 17.47 3.17 -6.07
C THR A 136 16.68 2.10 -5.30
N TYR A 137 17.34 1.27 -4.48
CA TYR A 137 16.63 0.26 -3.68
C TYR A 137 15.55 0.87 -2.75
N PRO A 138 15.81 1.98 -2.02
CA PRO A 138 14.77 2.63 -1.24
C PRO A 138 13.55 3.09 -2.06
N GLU A 139 13.77 3.68 -3.23
CA GLU A 139 12.70 4.10 -4.12
C GLU A 139 11.90 2.90 -4.63
N ALA A 140 12.59 1.83 -5.03
CA ALA A 140 11.93 0.61 -5.50
C ALA A 140 11.10 -0.05 -4.39
N ALA A 141 11.60 -0.12 -3.15
CA ALA A 141 10.81 -0.60 -2.01
C ALA A 141 9.58 0.28 -1.74
N ALA A 142 9.71 1.61 -1.88
CA ALA A 142 8.61 2.56 -1.70
C ALA A 142 7.48 2.42 -2.73
N SER A 143 7.69 1.67 -3.82
CA SER A 143 6.76 1.55 -4.94
C SER A 143 5.84 0.31 -4.89
N ILE A 144 6.02 -0.61 -3.95
CA ILE A 144 5.41 -1.93 -4.04
C ILE A 144 3.93 -1.91 -3.59
N LEU A 145 3.67 -2.14 -2.30
CA LEU A 145 2.32 -2.29 -1.77
C LEU A 145 1.42 -1.07 -2.03
N PRO A 146 1.90 0.18 -1.84
CA PRO A 146 1.04 1.34 -2.07
C PRO A 146 0.59 1.48 -3.52
N PHE A 147 1.49 1.29 -4.48
CA PHE A 147 1.14 1.42 -5.89
C PHE A 147 0.30 0.24 -6.38
N LEU A 148 0.61 -0.98 -5.92
CA LEU A 148 -0.19 -2.17 -6.20
C LEU A 148 -1.62 -2.00 -5.68
N THR A 149 -1.78 -1.58 -4.41
CA THR A 149 -3.09 -1.38 -3.80
C THR A 149 -3.85 -0.23 -4.45
N ALA A 150 -3.17 0.90 -4.72
CA ALA A 150 -3.79 2.03 -5.40
C ALA A 150 -4.21 1.67 -6.83
N TRP A 151 -3.43 0.83 -7.54
CA TRP A 151 -3.81 0.32 -8.86
C TRP A 151 -5.11 -0.48 -8.80
N GLN A 152 -5.19 -1.42 -7.88
CA GLN A 152 -6.41 -2.20 -7.63
C GLN A 152 -7.60 -1.29 -7.30
N MET A 153 -7.40 -0.28 -6.45
CA MET A 153 -8.46 0.66 -6.07
C MET A 153 -8.93 1.53 -7.23
N VAL A 154 -8.00 2.12 -7.98
CA VAL A 154 -8.31 3.09 -9.04
C VAL A 154 -8.81 2.39 -10.31
N VAL A 155 -8.07 1.36 -10.76
CA VAL A 155 -8.33 0.74 -12.07
C VAL A 155 -9.45 -0.30 -11.98
N HIS A 156 -9.36 -1.22 -11.03
CA HIS A 156 -10.32 -2.34 -10.98
C HIS A 156 -11.57 -2.04 -10.17
N LYS A 157 -11.46 -1.28 -9.08
CA LYS A 157 -12.60 -1.00 -8.19
C LYS A 157 -13.32 0.29 -8.53
N ALA A 158 -12.63 1.43 -8.52
CA ALA A 158 -13.23 2.70 -8.91
C ALA A 158 -13.53 2.76 -10.41
N GLN A 159 -12.76 2.04 -11.23
CA GLN A 159 -12.84 2.06 -12.70
C GLN A 159 -12.76 3.50 -13.21
N ALA A 160 -11.80 4.26 -12.66
CA ALA A 160 -11.62 5.66 -12.99
C ALA A 160 -11.24 5.83 -14.47
N LYS A 161 -11.87 6.79 -15.11
CA LYS A 161 -11.70 7.07 -16.55
C LYS A 161 -11.52 8.58 -16.80
N PRO A 162 -11.09 8.96 -18.01
CA PRO A 162 -10.96 10.37 -18.37
C PRO A 162 -12.24 11.14 -18.12
N GLY A 163 -12.13 12.31 -17.46
CA GLY A 163 -13.24 13.19 -17.13
C GLY A 163 -13.88 12.94 -15.76
N ASP A 164 -13.63 11.79 -15.12
CA ASP A 164 -14.08 11.55 -13.73
C ASP A 164 -13.39 12.53 -12.77
N THR A 165 -14.12 12.97 -11.75
CA THR A 165 -13.58 13.71 -10.60
C THR A 165 -13.47 12.79 -9.41
N VAL A 166 -12.26 12.55 -8.92
CA VAL A 166 -11.97 11.57 -7.85
C VAL A 166 -11.37 12.25 -6.64
N LEU A 167 -11.94 11.97 -5.46
CA LEU A 167 -11.39 12.40 -4.17
C LEU A 167 -10.36 11.38 -3.68
N VAL A 168 -9.17 11.86 -3.33
CA VAL A 168 -8.13 11.06 -2.66
C VAL A 168 -8.00 11.55 -1.22
N GLN A 169 -8.38 10.72 -0.27
CA GLN A 169 -8.20 11.01 1.15
C GLN A 169 -6.74 10.79 1.55
N GLY A 170 -6.19 11.68 2.40
CA GLY A 170 -4.84 11.51 2.96
C GLY A 170 -3.74 11.46 1.91
N ALA A 171 -3.62 12.49 1.08
CA ALA A 171 -2.67 12.60 -0.04
C ALA A 171 -1.20 12.32 0.33
N GLY A 172 -0.80 12.56 1.60
CA GLY A 172 0.56 12.32 2.07
C GLY A 172 0.87 10.86 2.42
N SER A 173 -0.11 9.96 2.41
CA SER A 173 0.12 8.53 2.62
C SER A 173 0.75 7.87 1.38
N GLY A 174 1.32 6.68 1.55
CA GLY A 174 1.80 5.90 0.40
C GLY A 174 0.70 5.64 -0.65
N ILE A 175 -0.52 5.30 -0.19
CA ILE A 175 -1.70 5.12 -1.06
C ILE A 175 -2.08 6.43 -1.75
N GLY A 176 -2.12 7.56 -0.99
CA GLY A 176 -2.46 8.86 -1.57
C GLY A 176 -1.50 9.31 -2.66
N VAL A 177 -0.19 9.18 -2.41
CA VAL A 177 0.87 9.47 -3.40
C VAL A 177 0.70 8.64 -4.67
N ALA A 178 0.43 7.34 -4.53
CA ALA A 178 0.25 6.43 -5.66
C ALA A 178 -1.07 6.73 -6.41
N ALA A 179 -2.19 6.87 -5.66
CA ALA A 179 -3.51 7.08 -6.25
C ALA A 179 -3.60 8.37 -7.06
N ILE A 180 -3.03 9.49 -6.58
CA ILE A 180 -2.99 10.76 -7.33
C ILE A 180 -2.33 10.52 -8.69
N GLN A 181 -1.16 9.90 -8.74
CA GLN A 181 -0.42 9.69 -9.97
C GLN A 181 -1.15 8.72 -10.92
N ILE A 182 -1.70 7.62 -10.40
CA ILE A 182 -2.45 6.64 -11.21
C ILE A 182 -3.71 7.29 -11.79
N LEU A 183 -4.45 8.08 -11.01
CA LEU A 183 -5.61 8.83 -11.50
C LEU A 183 -5.24 9.80 -12.61
N LYS A 184 -4.12 10.53 -12.47
CA LYS A 184 -3.63 11.43 -13.52
C LYS A 184 -3.21 10.65 -14.77
N LEU A 185 -2.61 9.47 -14.63
CA LEU A 185 -2.29 8.59 -15.74
C LEU A 185 -3.57 8.17 -16.53
N HIS A 186 -4.70 8.02 -15.81
CA HIS A 186 -6.00 7.68 -16.39
C HIS A 186 -6.84 8.90 -16.81
N GLY A 187 -6.30 10.12 -16.74
CA GLY A 187 -6.99 11.35 -17.20
C GLY A 187 -8.09 11.85 -16.27
N ALA A 188 -8.13 11.43 -15.02
CA ALA A 188 -9.09 11.92 -14.04
C ALA A 188 -8.69 13.29 -13.47
N ARG A 189 -9.69 14.05 -13.03
CA ARG A 189 -9.52 15.23 -12.17
C ARG A 189 -9.42 14.78 -10.73
N VAL A 190 -8.37 15.20 -10.02
CA VAL A 190 -8.05 14.75 -8.67
C VAL A 190 -8.28 15.86 -7.65
N ILE A 191 -9.13 15.61 -6.67
CA ILE A 191 -9.26 16.41 -5.46
C ILE A 191 -8.49 15.66 -4.36
N ALA A 192 -7.56 16.32 -3.67
CA ALA A 192 -6.71 15.68 -2.66
C ALA A 192 -6.86 16.36 -1.30
N THR A 193 -6.95 15.56 -0.21
CA THR A 193 -7.01 16.10 1.15
C THR A 193 -5.69 15.91 1.89
N ALA A 194 -5.24 16.89 2.66
CA ALA A 194 -4.12 16.75 3.58
C ALA A 194 -4.29 17.71 4.78
N SER A 195 -3.38 17.63 5.78
CA SER A 195 -3.46 18.38 7.04
C SER A 195 -2.51 19.56 7.14
N THR A 196 -1.65 19.78 6.16
CA THR A 196 -0.66 20.86 6.17
C THR A 196 -0.44 21.43 4.78
N ALA A 197 -0.08 22.72 4.73
CA ALA A 197 0.23 23.40 3.47
C ALA A 197 1.37 22.72 2.69
N ASP A 198 2.41 22.22 3.37
CA ASP A 198 3.51 21.47 2.73
C ASP A 198 3.00 20.20 2.04
N LYS A 199 2.19 19.40 2.75
CA LYS A 199 1.60 18.16 2.15
C LYS A 199 0.69 18.47 0.98
N LEU A 200 -0.09 19.55 1.04
CA LEU A 200 -0.92 20.00 -0.06
C LEU A 200 -0.08 20.44 -1.26
N ALA A 201 0.98 21.22 -1.04
CA ALA A 201 1.89 21.63 -2.10
C ALA A 201 2.54 20.44 -2.81
N ARG A 202 2.98 19.43 -2.03
CA ARG A 202 3.53 18.18 -2.58
C ARG A 202 2.48 17.36 -3.33
N ALA A 203 1.24 17.29 -2.84
CA ALA A 203 0.13 16.66 -3.57
C ALA A 203 -0.13 17.35 -4.92
N LYS A 204 -0.04 18.69 -4.97
CA LYS A 204 -0.12 19.46 -6.20
C LYS A 204 0.97 19.09 -7.20
N GLN A 205 2.21 18.94 -6.72
CA GLN A 205 3.35 18.51 -7.56
C GLN A 205 3.15 17.10 -8.13
N LEU A 206 2.45 16.21 -7.42
CA LEU A 206 2.08 14.89 -7.91
C LEU A 206 0.94 14.91 -8.95
N GLY A 207 0.33 16.07 -9.17
CA GLY A 207 -0.72 16.26 -10.17
C GLY A 207 -2.13 16.42 -9.62
N ALA A 208 -2.34 16.58 -8.30
CA ALA A 208 -3.66 16.90 -7.78
C ALA A 208 -4.15 18.25 -8.34
N ASP A 209 -5.37 18.28 -8.86
CA ASP A 209 -5.97 19.48 -9.48
C ASP A 209 -6.48 20.43 -8.41
N GLU A 210 -7.15 19.91 -7.37
CA GLU A 210 -7.74 20.67 -6.27
C GLU A 210 -7.23 20.13 -4.92
N LEU A 211 -7.12 21.02 -3.95
CA LEU A 211 -6.54 20.73 -2.65
C LEU A 211 -7.51 21.14 -1.54
N ILE A 212 -7.66 20.31 -0.52
CA ILE A 212 -8.52 20.58 0.64
C ILE A 212 -7.69 20.36 1.92
N ASP A 213 -7.56 21.41 2.73
CA ASP A 213 -7.05 21.28 4.08
C ASP A 213 -8.20 20.85 5.01
N TYR A 214 -8.23 19.56 5.34
CA TYR A 214 -9.30 18.99 6.17
C TYR A 214 -9.24 19.44 7.63
N THR A 215 -8.19 20.16 8.06
CA THR A 215 -8.11 20.71 9.41
C THR A 215 -8.89 22.00 9.58
N THR A 216 -9.14 22.70 8.46
CA THR A 216 -9.79 24.01 8.42
C THR A 216 -11.04 24.03 7.53
N GLN A 217 -11.22 23.03 6.67
CA GLN A 217 -12.30 22.97 5.69
C GLN A 217 -13.12 21.68 5.85
N ASP A 218 -14.44 21.79 5.69
CA ASP A 218 -15.31 20.62 5.51
C ASP A 218 -15.12 20.07 4.09
N PHE A 219 -14.42 18.94 3.98
CA PHE A 219 -14.13 18.34 2.68
C PHE A 219 -15.37 17.91 1.91
N VAL A 220 -16.49 17.59 2.59
CA VAL A 220 -17.76 17.25 1.92
C VAL A 220 -18.36 18.48 1.25
N ALA A 221 -18.38 19.61 1.95
CA ALA A 221 -18.84 20.88 1.41
C ALA A 221 -17.99 21.35 0.25
N GLU A 222 -16.64 21.23 0.39
CA GLU A 222 -15.71 21.61 -0.65
C GLU A 222 -15.82 20.72 -1.89
N CYS A 223 -15.95 19.40 -1.76
CA CYS A 223 -16.19 18.49 -2.89
C CYS A 223 -17.47 18.89 -3.65
N LYS A 224 -18.55 19.20 -2.93
CA LYS A 224 -19.81 19.67 -3.54
C LYS A 224 -19.62 21.02 -4.25
N ARG A 225 -18.90 21.95 -3.64
CA ARG A 225 -18.60 23.25 -4.27
C ARG A 225 -17.82 23.07 -5.58
N LEU A 226 -16.77 22.24 -5.55
CA LEU A 226 -15.87 21.98 -6.70
C LEU A 226 -16.54 21.18 -7.83
N THR A 227 -17.64 20.49 -7.54
CA THR A 227 -18.40 19.66 -8.50
C THR A 227 -19.78 20.24 -8.85
N GLY A 228 -20.03 21.51 -8.56
CA GLY A 228 -21.34 22.14 -8.83
C GLY A 228 -22.50 21.43 -8.09
N LYS A 229 -22.28 20.96 -6.87
CA LYS A 229 -23.20 20.20 -6.00
C LYS A 229 -23.45 18.73 -6.41
N ALA A 230 -22.88 18.25 -7.52
CA ALA A 230 -23.08 16.88 -7.96
C ALA A 230 -22.45 15.85 -6.99
N GLY A 231 -21.28 16.15 -6.46
CA GLY A 231 -20.41 15.22 -5.73
C GLY A 231 -19.36 14.59 -6.68
N VAL A 232 -18.40 13.87 -6.09
CA VAL A 232 -17.31 13.22 -6.83
C VAL A 232 -17.74 11.87 -7.42
N ASP A 233 -17.14 11.45 -8.52
CA ASP A 233 -17.42 10.16 -9.18
C ASP A 233 -16.95 8.99 -8.33
N ALA A 234 -15.77 9.12 -7.71
CA ALA A 234 -15.26 8.11 -6.81
C ALA A 234 -14.43 8.72 -5.66
N VAL A 235 -14.27 7.95 -4.60
CA VAL A 235 -13.39 8.26 -3.48
C VAL A 235 -12.41 7.11 -3.27
N ILE A 236 -11.12 7.42 -3.21
CA ILE A 236 -10.06 6.53 -2.77
C ILE A 236 -9.85 6.76 -1.28
N GLU A 237 -10.28 5.78 -0.50
CA GLU A 237 -10.46 5.88 0.95
C GLU A 237 -9.58 4.84 1.68
N HIS A 238 -8.88 5.25 2.72
CA HIS A 238 -8.08 4.37 3.57
C HIS A 238 -7.96 4.89 5.02
N VAL A 239 -8.75 5.92 5.33
CA VAL A 239 -8.73 6.58 6.64
C VAL A 239 -9.72 5.94 7.61
N GLY A 240 -10.93 5.64 7.15
CA GLY A 240 -11.97 5.04 7.99
C GLY A 240 -12.65 6.04 8.92
N GLY A 241 -13.28 5.53 10.00
CA GLY A 241 -13.97 6.33 10.99
C GLY A 241 -14.96 7.33 10.37
N ASP A 242 -15.06 8.53 10.94
CA ASP A 242 -15.98 9.58 10.48
C ASP A 242 -15.65 10.09 9.07
N VAL A 243 -14.39 9.97 8.63
CA VAL A 243 -13.97 10.32 7.27
C VAL A 243 -14.67 9.44 6.25
N PHE A 244 -14.86 8.15 6.55
CA PHE A 244 -15.55 7.23 5.67
C PHE A 244 -17.02 7.62 5.45
N ALA A 245 -17.73 7.99 6.51
CA ALA A 245 -19.10 8.49 6.41
C ALA A 245 -19.17 9.79 5.59
N GLY A 246 -18.19 10.68 5.77
CA GLY A 246 -18.02 11.88 4.95
C GLY A 246 -17.77 11.56 3.48
N SER A 247 -16.93 10.56 3.19
CA SER A 247 -16.61 10.10 1.84
C SER A 247 -17.87 9.64 1.08
N ILE A 248 -18.78 8.91 1.75
CA ILE A 248 -20.08 8.54 1.18
C ILE A 248 -20.91 9.80 0.84
N ARG A 249 -20.94 10.81 1.74
CA ARG A 249 -21.70 12.06 1.50
C ARG A 249 -21.10 12.92 0.36
N ALA A 250 -19.80 12.88 0.18
CA ALA A 250 -19.10 13.63 -0.88
C ALA A 250 -19.30 13.01 -2.28
N THR A 251 -19.59 11.71 -2.34
CA THR A 251 -19.79 10.97 -3.59
C THR A 251 -21.11 11.34 -4.26
N ARG A 252 -21.18 11.42 -5.59
CA ARG A 252 -22.42 11.64 -6.34
C ARG A 252 -23.35 10.41 -6.28
N PRO A 253 -24.64 10.57 -6.62
CA PRO A 253 -25.51 9.41 -6.87
C PRO A 253 -24.89 8.47 -7.94
N GLY A 254 -24.91 7.15 -7.69
CA GLY A 254 -24.30 6.14 -8.55
C GLY A 254 -22.77 6.19 -8.60
N GLY A 255 -22.11 6.93 -7.70
CA GLY A 255 -20.66 6.97 -7.57
C GLY A 255 -20.12 5.88 -6.64
N ARG A 256 -18.79 5.85 -6.44
CA ARG A 256 -18.09 4.75 -5.75
C ARG A 256 -17.23 5.24 -4.59
N VAL A 257 -17.25 4.50 -3.48
CA VAL A 257 -16.28 4.66 -2.38
C VAL A 257 -15.48 3.38 -2.29
N VAL A 258 -14.18 3.45 -2.56
CA VAL A 258 -13.27 2.29 -2.51
C VAL A 258 -12.41 2.40 -1.28
N THR A 259 -12.45 1.40 -0.40
CA THR A 259 -11.66 1.39 0.84
C THR A 259 -10.69 0.22 0.90
N CYS A 260 -9.46 0.49 1.38
CA CYS A 260 -8.43 -0.52 1.60
C CYS A 260 -7.83 -0.47 3.03
N GLY A 261 -8.39 0.36 3.90
CA GLY A 261 -7.85 0.53 5.25
C GLY A 261 -8.73 1.40 6.12
N ALA A 262 -8.35 1.51 7.40
CA ALA A 262 -9.13 2.24 8.40
C ALA A 262 -8.20 2.79 9.50
N THR A 263 -7.25 3.66 9.13
CA THR A 263 -6.21 4.17 10.04
C THR A 263 -6.74 5.08 11.16
N ALA A 264 -7.94 5.66 10.99
CA ALA A 264 -8.62 6.47 12.01
C ALA A 264 -9.75 5.71 12.75
N GLY A 265 -10.03 4.45 12.36
CA GLY A 265 -11.02 3.61 13.06
C GLY A 265 -11.77 2.66 12.14
N PHE A 266 -12.08 1.47 12.67
CA PHE A 266 -12.73 0.38 11.94
C PHE A 266 -14.26 0.45 11.93
N HIS A 267 -14.88 1.28 12.78
CA HIS A 267 -16.33 1.31 13.01
C HIS A 267 -16.92 2.70 12.68
N PRO A 268 -17.13 3.03 11.39
CA PRO A 268 -17.78 4.27 11.01
C PRO A 268 -19.27 4.25 11.36
N ASN A 269 -19.80 5.39 11.78
CA ASN A 269 -21.26 5.56 11.91
C ASN A 269 -21.84 6.02 10.58
N ILE A 270 -22.62 5.14 9.92
CA ILE A 270 -23.14 5.37 8.57
C ILE A 270 -24.67 5.36 8.57
N ASP A 271 -25.27 6.42 8.01
CA ASP A 271 -26.68 6.42 7.64
C ASP A 271 -26.85 5.69 6.29
N LEU A 272 -27.44 4.48 6.34
CA LEU A 272 -27.63 3.65 5.16
C LEU A 272 -28.47 4.31 4.05
N ARG A 273 -29.30 5.30 4.40
CA ARG A 273 -30.06 6.11 3.41
C ARG A 273 -29.12 6.83 2.43
N GLN A 274 -27.93 7.23 2.90
CA GLN A 274 -26.91 7.83 2.04
C GLN A 274 -26.35 6.86 0.99
N ILE A 275 -26.48 5.58 1.23
CA ILE A 275 -26.04 4.52 0.30
C ILE A 275 -27.20 4.16 -0.64
N PHE A 276 -28.34 3.65 -0.10
CA PHE A 276 -29.36 3.06 -0.98
C PHE A 276 -30.16 4.08 -1.78
N PHE A 277 -30.57 5.23 -1.20
CA PHE A 277 -31.29 6.26 -1.98
C PHE A 277 -30.42 6.89 -3.08
N ARG A 278 -29.12 6.96 -2.85
CA ARG A 278 -28.20 7.57 -3.80
C ARG A 278 -27.45 6.51 -4.65
N GLN A 279 -27.73 5.23 -4.40
CA GLN A 279 -27.13 4.10 -5.13
C GLN A 279 -25.59 4.17 -5.15
N VAL A 280 -24.98 4.57 -4.02
CA VAL A 280 -23.53 4.64 -3.88
C VAL A 280 -22.98 3.23 -3.72
N GLU A 281 -22.00 2.87 -4.53
CA GLU A 281 -21.27 1.60 -4.40
C GLU A 281 -20.17 1.74 -3.34
N VAL A 282 -20.18 0.87 -2.32
CA VAL A 282 -19.12 0.77 -1.31
C VAL A 282 -18.31 -0.50 -1.59
N LEU A 283 -17.05 -0.33 -1.96
CA LEU A 283 -16.21 -1.40 -2.49
C LEU A 283 -14.97 -1.62 -1.61
N GLY A 284 -14.78 -2.86 -1.16
CA GLY A 284 -13.55 -3.28 -0.47
C GLY A 284 -12.42 -3.55 -1.47
N SER A 285 -11.20 -3.24 -1.07
CA SER A 285 -9.98 -3.50 -1.82
C SER A 285 -8.86 -3.96 -0.90
N THR A 286 -8.15 -4.99 -1.29
CA THR A 286 -6.95 -5.47 -0.57
C THR A 286 -5.89 -5.85 -1.59
N MET A 287 -4.72 -5.24 -1.47
CA MET A 287 -3.57 -5.54 -2.34
C MET A 287 -3.92 -5.37 -3.82
N GLY A 288 -3.33 -6.18 -4.67
CA GLY A 288 -3.60 -6.39 -6.08
C GLY A 288 -2.97 -7.71 -6.53
N SER A 289 -3.21 -8.13 -7.76
CA SER A 289 -2.66 -9.34 -8.33
C SER A 289 -1.17 -9.21 -8.67
N LYS A 290 -0.49 -10.34 -8.92
CA LYS A 290 0.88 -10.33 -9.46
C LYS A 290 0.96 -9.61 -10.81
N ALA A 291 -0.07 -9.77 -11.65
CA ALA A 291 -0.16 -9.07 -12.93
C ALA A 291 -0.25 -7.56 -12.75
N ASP A 292 -1.00 -7.09 -11.76
CA ASP A 292 -1.10 -5.65 -11.43
C ASP A 292 0.25 -5.07 -11.01
N LEU A 293 1.04 -5.82 -10.21
CA LEU A 293 2.37 -5.35 -9.84
C LEU A 293 3.28 -5.21 -11.07
N LEU A 294 3.26 -6.18 -11.98
CA LEU A 294 4.05 -6.08 -13.22
C LEU A 294 3.66 -4.87 -14.06
N GLU A 295 2.36 -4.57 -14.14
CA GLU A 295 1.86 -3.38 -14.83
C GLU A 295 2.34 -2.08 -14.17
N VAL A 296 2.22 -1.99 -12.83
CA VAL A 296 2.73 -0.86 -12.04
C VAL A 296 4.23 -0.66 -12.27
N LEU A 297 5.03 -1.74 -12.16
CA LEU A 297 6.47 -1.66 -12.36
C LEU A 297 6.85 -1.24 -13.78
N ARG A 298 6.07 -1.63 -14.80
CA ARG A 298 6.24 -1.16 -16.18
C ARG A 298 6.04 0.36 -16.30
N HIS A 299 5.00 0.91 -15.65
CA HIS A 299 4.78 2.36 -15.62
C HIS A 299 5.87 3.09 -14.84
N ILE A 300 6.35 2.50 -13.76
CA ILE A 300 7.48 3.04 -12.99
C ILE A 300 8.75 3.03 -13.85
N ALA A 301 9.08 1.92 -14.50
CA ALA A 301 10.25 1.81 -15.37
C ALA A 301 10.21 2.84 -16.52
N ALA A 302 9.01 3.12 -17.05
CA ALA A 302 8.78 4.14 -18.08
C ALA A 302 8.79 5.60 -17.55
N GLY A 303 8.99 5.81 -16.24
CA GLY A 303 8.98 7.15 -15.62
C GLY A 303 7.62 7.83 -15.51
N LYS A 304 6.53 7.09 -15.74
CA LYS A 304 5.16 7.61 -15.66
C LYS A 304 4.62 7.64 -14.23
N LEU A 305 5.14 6.77 -13.37
CA LEU A 305 4.86 6.73 -11.94
C LEU A 305 6.17 6.83 -11.18
N SER A 306 6.19 7.55 -10.06
CA SER A 306 7.38 7.76 -9.24
C SER A 306 7.05 7.64 -7.76
N PRO A 307 7.70 6.73 -7.04
CA PRO A 307 7.55 6.63 -5.59
C PRO A 307 8.13 7.87 -4.89
N VAL A 308 7.61 8.17 -3.71
CA VAL A 308 8.12 9.25 -2.85
C VAL A 308 8.66 8.64 -1.56
N VAL A 309 9.95 8.78 -1.33
CA VAL A 309 10.62 8.40 -0.09
C VAL A 309 10.68 9.63 0.83
N HIS A 310 10.15 9.49 2.03
CA HIS A 310 10.20 10.54 3.06
C HIS A 310 11.51 10.49 3.85
N ALA A 311 11.90 9.29 4.28
CA ALA A 311 13.11 9.05 5.05
C ALA A 311 13.64 7.64 4.81
N ILE A 312 14.95 7.49 4.94
CA ILE A 312 15.66 6.22 4.93
C ILE A 312 16.37 6.10 6.28
N LEU A 313 16.14 5.00 7.00
CA LEU A 313 16.73 4.75 8.31
C LEU A 313 17.39 3.36 8.33
N PRO A 314 18.43 3.16 9.16
CA PRO A 314 18.92 1.81 9.43
C PRO A 314 17.83 0.91 10.02
N LEU A 315 17.86 -0.39 9.73
CA LEU A 315 16.93 -1.37 10.28
C LEU A 315 16.85 -1.33 11.82
N ALA A 316 17.94 -1.00 12.49
CA ALA A 316 17.97 -0.85 13.95
C ALA A 316 17.03 0.25 14.47
N GLN A 317 16.65 1.21 13.63
CA GLN A 317 15.72 2.30 13.96
C GLN A 317 14.28 2.02 13.53
N ALA A 318 13.90 0.76 13.34
CA ALA A 318 12.55 0.38 12.90
C ALA A 318 11.44 0.90 13.86
N ALA A 319 11.72 0.96 15.16
CA ALA A 319 10.79 1.51 16.14
C ALA A 319 10.52 3.01 15.89
N ASP A 320 11.58 3.79 15.61
CA ASP A 320 11.45 5.24 15.32
C ASP A 320 10.75 5.47 13.98
N ALA A 321 11.08 4.65 12.98
CA ALA A 321 10.40 4.67 11.68
C ALA A 321 8.89 4.42 11.81
N GLN A 322 8.46 3.48 12.66
CA GLN A 322 7.05 3.24 12.91
C GLN A 322 6.39 4.40 13.67
N ARG A 323 7.08 5.02 14.65
CA ARG A 323 6.58 6.24 15.34
C ARG A 323 6.33 7.39 14.35
N MET A 324 7.20 7.59 13.35
CA MET A 324 6.98 8.61 12.30
C MET A 324 5.66 8.41 11.55
N LEU A 325 5.28 7.15 11.27
CA LEU A 325 4.00 6.84 10.63
C LEU A 325 2.82 7.07 11.60
N GLU A 326 2.92 6.63 12.84
CA GLU A 326 1.89 6.81 13.87
C GLU A 326 1.61 8.29 14.13
N GLU A 327 2.65 9.12 14.14
CA GLU A 327 2.57 10.58 14.33
C GLU A 327 2.19 11.34 13.05
N ARG A 328 1.93 10.63 11.94
CA ARG A 328 1.55 11.22 10.63
C ARG A 328 2.55 12.25 10.10
N LYS A 329 3.83 12.12 10.44
CA LYS A 329 4.90 13.04 10.02
C LYS A 329 5.33 12.82 8.56
N ALA A 330 5.17 11.61 8.05
CA ALA A 330 5.62 11.25 6.71
C ALA A 330 4.73 11.84 5.60
N PHE A 331 5.38 12.11 4.46
CA PHE A 331 4.74 12.26 3.15
C PHE A 331 5.40 11.25 2.19
N GLY A 332 4.66 10.25 1.75
CA GLY A 332 5.20 9.08 1.06
C GLY A 332 5.64 7.99 2.02
N LYS A 333 6.76 7.33 1.74
CA LYS A 333 7.20 6.12 2.44
C LYS A 333 8.43 6.37 3.32
N VAL A 334 8.47 5.67 4.44
CA VAL A 334 9.67 5.51 5.25
C VAL A 334 10.27 4.15 4.92
N VAL A 335 11.58 4.10 4.73
CA VAL A 335 12.31 2.92 4.26
C VAL A 335 13.39 2.54 5.28
N LEU A 336 13.58 1.25 5.50
CA LEU A 336 14.65 0.69 6.32
C LEU A 336 15.67 0.00 5.42
N GLU A 337 16.96 0.21 5.73
CA GLU A 337 18.08 -0.53 5.15
C GLU A 337 18.69 -1.45 6.20
N PRO A 338 18.83 -2.76 5.92
CA PRO A 338 19.42 -3.76 6.83
C PRO A 338 20.89 -3.58 7.11
#